data_d21a369b78b0916b982680ee85b7ede1
#
_entry.id   d21a369b78b0916b982680ee85b7ede1
#
_cell.length_a   1.000
_cell.length_b   1.000
_cell.length_c   1.000
_cell.angle_alpha   90.00
_cell.angle_beta   90.00
_cell.angle_gamma   90.00
#
_symmetry.space_group_name_H-M   'P 1'
#
loop_
_entity.id
_entity.type
_entity.pdbx_description
1 polymer ?
#
loop_
_entity_poly.entity_id
_entity_poly.type
_entity_poly.pdbx_seq_one_letter_code
_entity_poly.pdbx_strand_id
1 'polypeptide(L)'
;LAVKEPIGIMASIMSDDQPLLSISTIISSLFANGNSSIIVPSEKTSLIATSLYQVFETSDIPAGSVNILTTKENELNETLTQHENIQGIWAFSNNAKIRSSIIHGTVFNLKRYWCPKNKVIDWSNNSEEFLNEFLYEGSQVKNIWIPYGE
;
A
#
# COMPACT_ATOMS: atom_id res chain seq x y z
N LEU A 1 -13.70 -21.87 -9.93
CA LEU A 1 -12.40 -21.80 -9.30
C LEU A 1 -12.16 -20.36 -8.83
N ALA A 2 -11.79 -20.19 -7.56
CA ALA A 2 -11.40 -18.90 -6.99
C ALA A 2 -9.90 -18.90 -6.74
N VAL A 3 -9.20 -17.90 -7.25
CA VAL A 3 -7.74 -17.75 -7.13
C VAL A 3 -7.44 -16.37 -6.56
N LYS A 4 -6.50 -16.29 -5.61
CA LYS A 4 -5.96 -15.00 -5.16
C LYS A 4 -4.92 -14.50 -6.14
N GLU A 5 -5.02 -13.23 -6.49
CA GLU A 5 -4.09 -12.55 -7.38
C GLU A 5 -3.59 -11.25 -6.75
N PRO A 6 -2.42 -10.72 -7.16
CA PRO A 6 -2.02 -9.37 -6.81
C PRO A 6 -3.04 -8.35 -7.35
N ILE A 7 -3.15 -7.22 -6.67
CA ILE A 7 -3.94 -6.09 -7.14
C ILE A 7 -3.20 -5.38 -8.29
N GLY A 8 -1.87 -5.25 -8.17
CA GLY A 8 -1.01 -4.60 -9.14
C GLY A 8 -0.09 -3.57 -8.48
N ILE A 9 -0.13 -2.32 -8.95
CA ILE A 9 0.64 -1.23 -8.36
C ILE A 9 -0.19 -0.60 -7.24
N MET A 10 0.37 -0.65 -6.03
CA MET A 10 -0.25 -0.14 -4.81
C MET A 10 0.49 1.08 -4.28
N ALA A 11 -0.20 2.17 -4.03
CA ALA A 11 0.36 3.33 -3.35
C ALA A 11 -0.02 3.31 -1.86
N SER A 12 0.92 3.64 -0.98
CA SER A 12 0.69 3.70 0.46
C SER A 12 1.17 5.04 1.02
N ILE A 13 0.25 5.79 1.61
CA ILE A 13 0.52 7.09 2.24
C ILE A 13 0.60 6.86 3.74
N MET A 14 1.80 7.12 4.30
CA MET A 14 2.17 6.73 5.65
C MET A 14 1.84 7.80 6.68
N SER A 15 1.62 7.39 7.93
CA SER A 15 1.61 8.26 9.09
C SER A 15 3.01 8.44 9.70
N ASP A 16 3.10 9.29 10.74
CA ASP A 16 4.33 9.47 11.52
C ASP A 16 4.62 8.32 12.50
N ASP A 17 3.64 7.41 12.68
CA ASP A 17 3.69 6.40 13.73
C ASP A 17 4.59 5.23 13.34
N GLN A 18 5.57 4.92 14.20
CA GLN A 18 6.48 3.77 14.06
C GLN A 18 6.96 3.55 12.62
N PRO A 19 7.63 4.52 12.00
CA PRO A 19 7.79 4.60 10.54
C PRO A 19 8.56 3.41 9.95
N LEU A 20 9.55 2.86 10.65
CA LEU A 20 10.28 1.70 10.14
C LEU A 20 9.41 0.45 10.14
N LEU A 21 8.68 0.20 11.22
CA LEU A 21 7.80 -0.96 11.34
C LEU A 21 6.64 -0.87 10.35
N SER A 22 6.02 0.30 10.24
CA SER A 22 4.90 0.50 9.32
C SER A 22 5.30 0.29 7.86
N ILE A 23 6.40 0.89 7.42
CA ILE A 23 6.91 0.73 6.05
C ILE A 23 7.29 -0.72 5.78
N SER A 24 8.01 -1.37 6.71
CA SER A 24 8.41 -2.77 6.55
C SER A 24 7.22 -3.71 6.46
N THR A 25 6.20 -3.53 7.31
CA THR A 25 4.98 -4.34 7.28
C THR A 25 4.24 -4.19 5.96
N ILE A 26 4.10 -2.95 5.47
CA ILE A 26 3.39 -2.68 4.22
C ILE A 26 4.14 -3.24 3.02
N ILE A 27 5.44 -2.99 2.91
CA ILE A 27 6.25 -3.53 1.82
C ILE A 27 6.20 -5.05 1.82
N SER A 28 6.40 -5.69 2.97
CA SER A 28 6.40 -7.14 3.09
C SER A 28 5.05 -7.76 2.69
N SER A 29 3.94 -7.17 3.14
CA SER A 29 2.61 -7.69 2.83
C SER A 29 2.22 -7.50 1.36
N LEU A 30 2.56 -6.35 0.77
CA LEU A 30 2.31 -6.10 -0.66
C LEU A 30 3.18 -7.00 -1.54
N PHE A 31 4.46 -7.13 -1.20
CA PHE A 31 5.40 -7.95 -1.94
C PHE A 31 5.08 -9.45 -1.85
N ALA A 32 4.68 -9.94 -0.66
CA ALA A 32 4.25 -11.32 -0.47
C ALA A 32 3.04 -11.72 -1.36
N ASN A 33 2.20 -10.74 -1.71
CA ASN A 33 1.07 -10.92 -2.62
C ASN A 33 1.44 -10.68 -4.10
N GLY A 34 2.69 -10.33 -4.41
CA GLY A 34 3.15 -10.06 -5.78
C GLY A 34 2.82 -8.66 -6.30
N ASN A 35 2.49 -7.69 -5.43
CA ASN A 35 2.26 -6.31 -5.84
C ASN A 35 3.56 -5.53 -5.95
N SER A 36 3.57 -4.52 -6.81
CA SER A 36 4.56 -3.44 -6.75
C SER A 36 4.05 -2.32 -5.85
N SER A 37 4.95 -1.67 -5.12
CA SER A 37 4.58 -0.67 -4.13
C SER A 37 5.21 0.70 -4.40
N ILE A 38 4.40 1.74 -4.18
CA ILE A 38 4.82 3.13 -4.10
C ILE A 38 4.57 3.57 -2.66
N ILE A 39 5.63 3.82 -1.90
CA ILE A 39 5.53 4.24 -0.51
C ILE A 39 5.77 5.74 -0.43
N VAL A 40 4.86 6.47 0.17
CA VAL A 40 5.00 7.88 0.50
C VAL A 40 5.14 8.00 2.02
N PRO A 41 6.38 8.05 2.54
CA PRO A 41 6.59 8.22 3.97
C PRO A 41 6.10 9.59 4.42
N SER A 42 5.82 9.72 5.71
CA SER A 42 5.53 11.01 6.30
C SER A 42 6.69 11.99 6.08
N GLU A 43 6.37 13.26 5.93
CA GLU A 43 7.35 14.35 5.78
C GLU A 43 8.44 14.33 6.87
N LYS A 44 8.05 14.05 8.12
CA LYS A 44 8.99 14.01 9.26
C LYS A 44 9.95 12.82 9.22
N THR A 45 9.58 11.76 8.53
CA THR A 45 10.32 10.49 8.50
C THR A 45 10.91 10.18 7.12
N SER A 46 10.91 11.14 6.23
CA SER A 46 11.36 11.00 4.84
C SER A 46 12.79 10.47 4.69
N LEU A 47 13.68 10.79 5.64
CA LEU A 47 15.08 10.30 5.61
C LEU A 47 15.22 8.79 5.74
N ILE A 48 14.19 8.08 6.24
CA ILE A 48 14.21 6.61 6.33
C ILE A 48 14.34 5.98 4.94
N ALA A 49 13.89 6.66 3.88
CA ALA A 49 14.02 6.22 2.51
C ALA A 49 15.45 5.90 2.13
N THR A 50 16.40 6.75 2.52
CA THR A 50 17.83 6.57 2.19
C THR A 50 18.40 5.27 2.75
N SER A 51 18.07 4.97 4.01
CA SER A 51 18.53 3.73 4.67
C SER A 51 17.87 2.49 4.05
N LEU A 52 16.59 2.58 3.70
CA LEU A 52 15.86 1.46 3.09
C LEU A 52 16.36 1.18 1.67
N TYR A 53 16.70 2.19 0.87
CA TYR A 53 17.27 1.97 -0.45
C TYR A 53 18.60 1.23 -0.40
N GLN A 54 19.45 1.50 0.58
CA GLN A 54 20.70 0.74 0.77
C GLN A 54 20.43 -0.75 1.04
N VAL A 55 19.38 -1.05 1.83
CA VAL A 55 18.97 -2.43 2.08
C VAL A 55 18.43 -3.08 0.80
N PHE A 56 17.62 -2.38 0.02
CA PHE A 56 17.03 -2.91 -1.22
C PHE A 56 18.08 -3.17 -2.30
N GLU A 57 19.07 -2.28 -2.45
CA GLU A 57 20.18 -2.47 -3.40
C GLU A 57 21.04 -3.69 -3.09
N THR A 58 21.12 -4.09 -1.82
CA THR A 58 21.92 -5.25 -1.37
C THR A 58 21.08 -6.52 -1.18
N SER A 59 19.78 -6.45 -1.47
CA SER A 59 18.85 -7.58 -1.36
C SER A 59 18.43 -8.10 -2.73
N ASP A 60 17.76 -9.24 -2.75
CA ASP A 60 17.22 -9.86 -3.97
C ASP A 60 15.89 -9.25 -4.42
N ILE A 61 15.52 -8.05 -3.91
CA ILE A 61 14.29 -7.36 -4.34
C ILE A 61 14.46 -6.88 -5.79
N PRO A 62 13.57 -7.29 -6.70
CA PRO A 62 13.66 -6.84 -8.09
C PRO A 62 13.55 -5.33 -8.22
N ALA A 63 14.38 -4.74 -9.06
CA ALA A 63 14.37 -3.30 -9.30
C ALA A 63 12.98 -2.81 -9.74
N GLY A 64 12.50 -1.71 -9.15
CA GLY A 64 11.20 -1.13 -9.44
C GLY A 64 10.02 -1.76 -8.70
N SER A 65 10.21 -2.85 -7.95
CA SER A 65 9.13 -3.45 -7.15
C SER A 65 8.74 -2.59 -5.96
N VAL A 66 9.69 -1.87 -5.38
CA VAL A 66 9.49 -0.94 -4.26
C VAL A 66 10.04 0.44 -4.64
N ASN A 67 9.17 1.44 -4.61
CA ASN A 67 9.52 2.82 -4.89
C ASN A 67 9.14 3.70 -3.71
N ILE A 68 10.06 4.50 -3.20
CA ILE A 68 9.79 5.40 -2.08
C ILE A 68 9.88 6.84 -2.61
N LEU A 69 8.78 7.59 -2.47
CA LEU A 69 8.67 8.97 -2.93
C LEU A 69 8.59 9.90 -1.72
N THR A 70 9.65 10.66 -1.48
CA THR A 70 9.69 11.64 -0.40
C THR A 70 9.12 12.98 -0.88
N THR A 71 8.05 13.43 -0.23
CA THR A 71 7.35 14.67 -0.60
C THR A 71 6.62 15.25 0.60
N LYS A 72 6.06 16.43 0.44
CA LYS A 72 5.12 16.99 1.41
C LYS A 72 3.79 16.23 1.35
N GLU A 73 3.15 16.12 2.51
CA GLU A 73 2.02 15.22 2.76
C GLU A 73 0.88 15.29 1.72
N ASN A 74 0.67 16.42 1.06
CA ASN A 74 -0.47 16.61 0.15
C ASN A 74 -0.09 16.68 -1.34
N GLU A 75 1.17 16.79 -1.67
CA GLU A 75 1.58 17.11 -3.05
C GLU A 75 1.29 15.99 -4.05
N LEU A 76 1.36 14.73 -3.63
CA LEU A 76 1.16 13.58 -4.51
C LEU A 76 -0.25 12.99 -4.46
N ASN A 77 -1.11 13.43 -3.52
CA ASN A 77 -2.42 12.78 -3.34
C ASN A 77 -3.27 12.79 -4.60
N GLU A 78 -3.36 13.93 -5.27
CA GLU A 78 -4.11 14.05 -6.51
C GLU A 78 -3.50 13.20 -7.62
N THR A 79 -2.19 13.28 -7.80
CA THR A 79 -1.48 12.47 -8.80
C THR A 79 -1.67 10.99 -8.57
N LEU A 80 -1.50 10.50 -7.34
CA LEU A 80 -1.66 9.08 -7.02
C LEU A 80 -3.10 8.60 -7.20
N THR A 81 -4.08 9.43 -6.85
CA THR A 81 -5.49 9.07 -6.99
C THR A 81 -5.97 9.08 -8.44
N GLN A 82 -5.42 9.95 -9.29
CA GLN A 82 -5.82 10.06 -10.70
C GLN A 82 -5.01 9.17 -11.65
N HIS A 83 -3.82 8.71 -11.23
CA HIS A 83 -2.93 7.95 -12.10
C HIS A 83 -3.53 6.58 -12.46
N GLU A 84 -3.79 6.33 -13.74
CA GLU A 84 -4.52 5.15 -14.22
C GLU A 84 -3.84 3.80 -13.88
N ASN A 85 -2.51 3.77 -13.86
CA ASN A 85 -1.76 2.53 -13.58
C ASN A 85 -1.62 2.19 -12.10
N ILE A 86 -2.13 3.01 -11.19
CA ILE A 86 -2.21 2.67 -9.77
C ILE A 86 -3.58 2.04 -9.50
N GLN A 87 -3.60 0.78 -9.10
CA GLN A 87 -4.84 0.02 -8.90
C GLN A 87 -5.41 0.18 -7.49
N GLY A 88 -4.57 0.48 -6.52
CA GLY A 88 -5.05 0.65 -5.15
C GLY A 88 -4.25 1.64 -4.32
N ILE A 89 -4.89 2.20 -3.31
CA ILE A 89 -4.29 3.16 -2.38
C ILE A 89 -4.62 2.77 -0.95
N TRP A 90 -3.58 2.64 -0.14
CA TRP A 90 -3.67 2.51 1.30
C TRP A 90 -3.31 3.84 1.97
N ALA A 91 -4.20 4.37 2.81
CA ALA A 91 -4.00 5.68 3.43
C ALA A 91 -3.95 5.55 4.96
N PHE A 92 -2.77 5.71 5.52
CA PHE A 92 -2.52 5.64 6.97
C PHE A 92 -2.36 7.01 7.62
N SER A 93 -2.56 8.10 6.86
CA SER A 93 -2.47 9.46 7.39
C SER A 93 -3.47 9.69 8.53
N ASN A 94 -3.01 10.29 9.61
CA ASN A 94 -3.86 10.70 10.74
C ASN A 94 -4.73 11.92 10.41
N ASN A 95 -4.47 12.61 9.30
CA ASN A 95 -5.19 13.79 8.87
C ASN A 95 -6.49 13.41 8.12
N ALA A 96 -7.64 13.70 8.74
CA ALA A 96 -8.95 13.38 8.17
C ALA A 96 -9.21 14.07 6.81
N LYS A 97 -8.68 15.27 6.58
CA LYS A 97 -8.83 15.99 5.30
C LYS A 97 -8.09 15.26 4.19
N ILE A 98 -6.90 14.75 4.47
CA ILE A 98 -6.10 13.97 3.52
C ILE A 98 -6.83 12.68 3.16
N ARG A 99 -7.29 11.93 4.16
CA ARG A 99 -8.06 10.71 3.91
C ARG A 99 -9.30 10.97 3.06
N SER A 100 -10.06 12.04 3.37
CA SER A 100 -11.24 12.42 2.59
C SER A 100 -10.87 12.78 1.14
N SER A 101 -9.81 13.54 0.92
CA SER A 101 -9.33 13.88 -0.43
C SER A 101 -8.96 12.63 -1.23
N ILE A 102 -8.26 11.68 -0.62
CA ILE A 102 -7.88 10.42 -1.26
C ILE A 102 -9.12 9.60 -1.62
N ILE A 103 -10.08 9.45 -0.69
CA ILE A 103 -11.34 8.74 -0.95
C ILE A 103 -12.05 9.35 -2.16
N HIS A 104 -12.21 10.67 -2.19
CA HIS A 104 -12.87 11.34 -3.33
C HIS A 104 -12.11 11.13 -4.63
N GLY A 105 -10.78 11.22 -4.60
CA GLY A 105 -9.97 11.02 -5.80
C GLY A 105 -10.02 9.60 -6.37
N THR A 106 -10.17 8.58 -5.52
CA THR A 106 -10.23 7.17 -5.95
C THR A 106 -11.56 6.78 -6.62
N VAL A 107 -12.61 7.56 -6.44
CA VAL A 107 -13.94 7.29 -7.04
C VAL A 107 -13.91 7.35 -8.57
N PHE A 108 -13.15 8.28 -9.16
CA PHE A 108 -13.17 8.52 -10.61
C PHE A 108 -12.71 7.35 -11.46
N ASN A 109 -11.79 6.53 -10.93
CA ASN A 109 -11.22 5.38 -11.65
C ASN A 109 -11.37 4.06 -10.88
N LEU A 110 -12.28 4.02 -9.91
CA LEU A 110 -12.65 2.82 -9.14
C LEU A 110 -11.46 2.11 -8.49
N LYS A 111 -10.47 2.87 -8.01
CA LYS A 111 -9.31 2.29 -7.31
C LYS A 111 -9.74 1.60 -6.02
N ARG A 112 -9.06 0.52 -5.72
CA ARG A 112 -9.20 -0.10 -4.41
C ARG A 112 -8.62 0.84 -3.34
N TYR A 113 -9.43 1.17 -2.35
CA TYR A 113 -9.05 2.04 -1.26
C TYR A 113 -9.17 1.31 0.07
N TRP A 114 -8.14 1.44 0.89
CA TRP A 114 -8.16 0.94 2.25
C TRP A 114 -7.54 1.96 3.21
N CYS A 115 -8.24 2.21 4.30
CA CYS A 115 -7.81 3.05 5.40
C CYS A 115 -8.40 2.47 6.68
N PRO A 116 -7.59 2.11 7.66
CA PRO A 116 -8.09 1.69 8.95
C PRO A 116 -8.91 2.81 9.59
N LYS A 117 -10.19 2.53 9.88
CA LYS A 117 -11.09 3.52 10.48
C LYS A 117 -10.70 3.76 11.93
N ASN A 118 -10.27 4.99 12.25
CA ASN A 118 -10.11 5.51 13.62
C ASN A 118 -9.30 4.66 14.61
N LYS A 119 -8.42 3.79 14.15
CA LYS A 119 -7.51 3.04 15.00
C LYS A 119 -6.10 3.59 14.88
N VAL A 120 -5.51 3.93 16.00
CA VAL A 120 -4.04 3.98 16.07
C VAL A 120 -3.56 2.56 15.82
N ILE A 121 -2.83 2.36 14.75
CA ILE A 121 -2.29 1.04 14.42
C ILE A 121 -1.07 0.81 15.31
N ASP A 122 -1.10 -0.27 16.06
CA ASP A 122 0.10 -0.76 16.72
C ASP A 122 0.91 -1.62 15.75
N TRP A 123 1.90 -1.00 15.10
CA TRP A 123 2.76 -1.66 14.12
C TRP A 123 3.71 -2.70 14.74
N SER A 124 3.81 -2.75 16.08
CA SER A 124 4.54 -3.80 16.79
C SER A 124 3.73 -5.08 16.98
N ASN A 125 2.44 -5.03 16.64
CA ASN A 125 1.57 -6.19 16.73
C ASN A 125 1.95 -7.24 15.66
N ASN A 126 2.34 -8.41 16.13
CA ASN A 126 2.75 -9.55 15.29
C ASN A 126 1.71 -10.69 15.32
N SER A 127 0.47 -10.40 15.73
CA SER A 127 -0.58 -11.41 15.72
C SER A 127 -0.92 -11.85 14.30
N GLU A 128 -1.31 -13.10 14.15
CA GLU A 128 -1.70 -13.67 12.87
C GLU A 128 -2.90 -12.90 12.25
N GLU A 129 -3.84 -12.47 13.07
CA GLU A 129 -4.99 -11.67 12.62
C GLU A 129 -4.56 -10.35 12.00
N PHE A 130 -3.62 -9.65 12.64
CA PHE A 130 -3.09 -8.39 12.15
C PHE A 130 -2.38 -8.57 10.80
N LEU A 131 -1.51 -9.55 10.69
CA LEU A 131 -0.78 -9.81 9.45
C LEU A 131 -1.72 -10.27 8.31
N ASN A 132 -2.70 -11.10 8.62
CA ASN A 132 -3.68 -11.57 7.64
C ASN A 132 -4.57 -10.46 7.11
N GLU A 133 -4.87 -9.40 7.89
CA GLU A 133 -5.60 -8.23 7.40
C GLU A 133 -4.85 -7.54 6.25
N PHE A 134 -3.55 -7.32 6.40
CA PHE A 134 -2.74 -6.72 5.33
C PHE A 134 -2.61 -7.63 4.11
N LEU A 135 -2.45 -8.93 4.31
CA LEU A 135 -2.40 -9.89 3.20
C LEU A 135 -3.74 -9.96 2.46
N TYR A 136 -4.84 -9.89 3.18
CA TYR A 136 -6.18 -9.86 2.59
C TYR A 136 -6.41 -8.60 1.78
N GLU A 137 -6.13 -7.43 2.35
CA GLU A 137 -6.31 -6.13 1.70
C GLU A 137 -5.34 -5.93 0.52
N GLY A 138 -4.18 -6.61 0.53
CA GLY A 138 -3.20 -6.60 -0.55
C GLY A 138 -3.47 -7.60 -1.68
N SER A 139 -4.59 -8.32 -1.66
CA SER A 139 -4.93 -9.31 -2.67
C SER A 139 -6.35 -9.11 -3.22
N GLN A 140 -6.61 -9.67 -4.38
CA GLN A 140 -7.95 -9.78 -4.95
C GLN A 140 -8.28 -11.22 -5.31
N VAL A 141 -9.57 -11.53 -5.33
CA VAL A 141 -10.06 -12.85 -5.73
C VAL A 141 -10.56 -12.79 -7.16
N LYS A 142 -9.95 -13.61 -8.02
CA LYS A 142 -10.43 -13.86 -9.37
C LYS A 142 -11.26 -15.11 -9.40
N ASN A 143 -12.50 -14.99 -9.85
CA ASN A 143 -13.38 -16.12 -10.09
C ASN A 143 -13.27 -16.56 -11.55
N ILE A 144 -12.87 -17.81 -11.76
CA ILE A 144 -12.75 -18.41 -13.07
C ILE A 144 -13.91 -19.38 -13.25
N TRP A 145 -14.77 -19.09 -14.20
CA TRP A 145 -15.89 -19.94 -14.60
C TRP A 145 -15.45 -20.78 -15.78
N ILE A 146 -15.45 -22.08 -15.60
CA ILE A 146 -15.14 -23.03 -16.67
C ILE A 146 -16.47 -23.66 -17.07
N PRO A 147 -16.97 -23.45 -18.32
CA PRO A 147 -18.15 -24.15 -18.78
C PRO A 147 -17.84 -25.64 -18.87
N TYR A 148 -18.66 -26.46 -18.25
CA TYR A 148 -18.65 -27.89 -18.52
C TYR A 148 -19.36 -28.08 -19.84
N GLY A 149 -18.63 -28.51 -20.87
CA GLY A 149 -19.23 -28.99 -22.09
C GLY A 149 -19.98 -30.30 -21.82
N GLU A 150 -21.17 -30.45 -22.41
CA GLU A 150 -21.86 -31.72 -22.50
C GLU A 150 -21.03 -32.69 -23.37
#